data_0bdb49fcf4972c3f05649f5630b32fab
#
_entry.id   0bdb49fcf4972c3f05649f5630b32fab
#
_cell.length_a   1.000
_cell.length_b   1.000
_cell.length_c   1.000
_cell.angle_alpha   90.00
_cell.angle_beta   90.00
_cell.angle_gamma   90.00
#
_symmetry.space_group_name_H-M   'P 1'
#
loop_
_entity.id
_entity.type
_entity.pdbx_description
1 polymer ?
#
loop_
_entity_poly.entity_id
_entity_poly.type
_entity_poly.pdbx_seq_one_letter_code
_entity_poly.pdbx_strand_id
1 'polypeptide(L)'
;SGGAVGKATDSAGLRQLFEDLIAQGAENIDLVTPTHFLPTILPALRPKLPVPVVYNCGGYEQVATLRALDGCIDIYLPDFKYADARLASQLSGAADYFPVAAEAIREMVRQVGAVRWEGEKVTRGVIIRHLILPGNVENSLRVLDWIGENFAPGEVLVSLMRQYTPMGGLPAPFDRRVTDEEYDAVLSWMYLNELEGFTQEAEAADTEFIPDFLAD
;
A
#
# COMPACT_ATOMS: atom_id res chain seq x y z
N SER A 1 5.56 -15.66 1.22
CA SER A 1 4.30 -16.35 0.98
C SER A 1 4.60 -17.80 0.62
N GLY A 2 4.54 -18.65 1.63
CA GLY A 2 4.77 -20.08 1.46
C GLY A 2 3.43 -20.81 1.35
N GLY A 3 3.25 -21.56 0.28
CA GLY A 3 2.20 -22.55 0.15
C GLY A 3 0.98 -22.08 -0.64
N ALA A 4 0.73 -22.75 -1.76
CA ALA A 4 -0.45 -22.51 -2.58
C ALA A 4 -1.70 -23.10 -1.90
N VAL A 5 -2.34 -22.31 -1.05
CA VAL A 5 -3.73 -22.57 -0.65
C VAL A 5 -4.59 -21.72 -1.58
N GLY A 6 -5.19 -22.33 -2.58
CA GLY A 6 -6.07 -21.61 -3.52
C GLY A 6 -6.53 -22.51 -4.66
N LYS A 7 -7.65 -22.16 -5.27
CA LYS A 7 -8.19 -22.83 -6.46
C LYS A 7 -7.76 -22.02 -7.69
N ALA A 8 -7.15 -22.68 -8.66
CA ALA A 8 -6.87 -22.06 -9.94
C ALA A 8 -8.17 -21.60 -10.62
N THR A 9 -8.19 -20.37 -11.11
CA THR A 9 -9.33 -19.79 -11.81
C THR A 9 -8.87 -19.02 -13.05
N ASP A 10 -9.73 -18.89 -14.03
CA ASP A 10 -9.56 -18.03 -15.20
C ASP A 10 -10.23 -16.66 -14.98
N SER A 11 -10.16 -15.79 -15.97
CA SER A 11 -10.75 -14.45 -15.91
C SER A 11 -12.27 -14.46 -15.70
N ALA A 12 -12.98 -15.45 -16.26
CA ALA A 12 -14.43 -15.56 -16.12
C ALA A 12 -14.80 -16.01 -14.69
N GLY A 13 -14.10 -17.01 -14.17
CA GLY A 13 -14.30 -17.46 -12.79
C GLY A 13 -13.91 -16.41 -11.77
N LEU A 14 -12.83 -15.64 -12.04
CA LEU A 14 -12.44 -14.52 -11.18
C LEU A 14 -13.51 -13.40 -11.21
N ARG A 15 -14.06 -13.09 -12.36
CA ARG A 15 -15.18 -12.13 -12.49
C ARG A 15 -16.39 -12.57 -11.69
N GLN A 16 -16.79 -13.84 -11.79
CA GLN A 16 -17.89 -14.38 -11.02
C GLN A 16 -17.65 -14.27 -9.52
N LEU A 17 -16.41 -14.55 -9.06
CA LEU A 17 -16.04 -14.37 -7.65
C LEU A 17 -16.23 -12.93 -7.18
N PHE A 18 -15.81 -11.95 -7.98
CA PHE A 18 -16.03 -10.53 -7.64
C PHE A 18 -17.52 -10.21 -7.53
N GLU A 19 -18.34 -10.68 -8.46
CA GLU A 19 -19.79 -10.47 -8.45
C GLU A 19 -20.45 -11.13 -7.25
N ASP A 20 -20.02 -12.33 -6.88
CA ASP A 20 -20.51 -13.06 -5.70
C ASP A 20 -20.16 -12.33 -4.39
N LEU A 21 -18.94 -11.79 -4.28
CA LEU A 21 -18.53 -10.99 -3.11
C LEU A 21 -19.35 -9.69 -3.02
N ILE A 22 -19.58 -9.00 -4.12
CA ILE A 22 -20.40 -7.79 -4.17
C ILE A 22 -21.86 -8.13 -3.79
N ALA A 23 -22.41 -9.23 -4.27
CA ALA A 23 -23.74 -9.69 -3.90
C ALA A 23 -23.87 -10.04 -2.40
N GLN A 24 -22.77 -10.43 -1.74
CA GLN A 24 -22.67 -10.64 -0.30
C GLN A 24 -22.47 -9.34 0.50
N GLY A 25 -22.36 -8.19 -0.17
CA GLY A 25 -22.23 -6.88 0.47
C GLY A 25 -20.82 -6.33 0.53
N ALA A 26 -19.86 -6.87 -0.25
CA ALA A 26 -18.53 -6.27 -0.35
C ALA A 26 -18.63 -4.85 -0.93
N GLU A 27 -18.06 -3.89 -0.23
CA GLU A 27 -18.09 -2.47 -0.60
C GLU A 27 -16.93 -2.07 -1.52
N ASN A 28 -15.93 -2.91 -1.67
CA ASN A 28 -14.81 -2.80 -2.59
C ASN A 28 -14.24 -4.18 -2.93
N ILE A 29 -13.38 -4.24 -3.95
CA ILE A 29 -12.57 -5.41 -4.27
C ILE A 29 -11.10 -5.03 -4.08
N ASP A 30 -10.45 -5.57 -3.06
CA ASP A 30 -9.03 -5.35 -2.79
C ASP A 30 -8.17 -6.44 -3.44
N LEU A 31 -7.33 -6.03 -4.40
CA LEU A 31 -6.38 -6.89 -5.10
C LEU A 31 -5.02 -6.78 -4.42
N VAL A 32 -4.70 -7.74 -3.57
CA VAL A 32 -3.45 -7.75 -2.80
C VAL A 32 -2.32 -8.39 -3.61
N THR A 33 -1.26 -7.64 -3.88
CA THR A 33 -0.06 -8.04 -4.64
C THR A 33 -0.41 -8.68 -6.01
N PRO A 34 -1.25 -8.04 -6.85
CA PRO A 34 -1.87 -8.67 -8.01
C PRO A 34 -0.99 -8.69 -9.25
N THR A 35 0.18 -8.04 -9.25
CA THR A 35 1.02 -7.74 -10.40
C THR A 35 1.30 -8.96 -11.27
N HIS A 36 1.60 -10.12 -10.66
CA HIS A 36 1.91 -11.35 -11.38
C HIS A 36 0.70 -11.99 -12.08
N PHE A 37 -0.51 -11.59 -11.71
CA PHE A 37 -1.76 -12.17 -12.20
C PHE A 37 -2.55 -11.22 -13.12
N LEU A 38 -1.97 -10.09 -13.51
CA LEU A 38 -2.64 -9.08 -14.34
C LEU A 38 -3.22 -9.62 -15.65
N PRO A 39 -2.59 -10.57 -16.37
CA PRO A 39 -3.21 -11.16 -17.58
C PRO A 39 -4.58 -11.80 -17.33
N THR A 40 -4.79 -12.35 -16.13
CA THR A 40 -6.09 -12.93 -15.71
C THR A 40 -7.02 -11.87 -15.11
N ILE A 41 -6.46 -10.93 -14.35
CA ILE A 41 -7.20 -9.90 -13.61
C ILE A 41 -7.81 -8.85 -14.56
N LEU A 42 -7.04 -8.34 -15.51
CA LEU A 42 -7.48 -7.26 -16.39
C LEU A 42 -8.79 -7.56 -17.14
N PRO A 43 -8.98 -8.74 -17.76
CA PRO A 43 -10.27 -9.07 -18.38
C PRO A 43 -11.41 -9.20 -17.34
N ALA A 44 -11.12 -9.69 -16.12
CA ALA A 44 -12.10 -9.82 -15.06
C ALA A 44 -12.61 -8.47 -14.52
N LEU A 45 -11.82 -7.40 -14.64
CA LEU A 45 -12.22 -6.03 -14.27
C LEU A 45 -13.05 -5.32 -15.33
N ARG A 46 -13.28 -5.94 -16.49
CA ARG A 46 -14.03 -5.36 -17.62
C ARG A 46 -15.27 -6.19 -17.94
N PRO A 47 -16.48 -5.58 -18.02
CA PRO A 47 -16.78 -4.16 -17.76
C PRO A 47 -16.52 -3.76 -16.30
N LYS A 48 -16.43 -2.45 -16.04
CA LYS A 48 -16.14 -1.91 -14.69
C LYS A 48 -17.11 -2.48 -13.64
N LEU A 49 -16.57 -2.77 -12.47
CA LEU A 49 -17.34 -3.22 -11.32
C LEU A 49 -18.18 -2.07 -10.71
N PRO A 50 -19.32 -2.36 -10.06
CA PRO A 50 -20.15 -1.34 -9.43
C PRO A 50 -19.59 -0.81 -8.09
N VAL A 51 -18.52 -1.41 -7.59
CA VAL A 51 -17.81 -1.00 -6.37
C VAL A 51 -16.37 -0.60 -6.71
N PRO A 52 -15.70 0.21 -5.89
CA PRO A 52 -14.30 0.56 -6.09
C PRO A 52 -13.39 -0.67 -6.15
N VAL A 53 -12.42 -0.63 -7.06
CA VAL A 53 -11.33 -1.61 -7.12
C VAL A 53 -10.09 -1.00 -6.51
N VAL A 54 -9.53 -1.68 -5.51
CA VAL A 54 -8.30 -1.31 -4.81
C VAL A 54 -7.14 -2.14 -5.35
N TYR A 55 -6.03 -1.47 -5.67
CA TYR A 55 -4.78 -2.11 -6.07
C TYR A 55 -3.73 -1.93 -4.97
N ASN A 56 -3.52 -2.97 -4.17
CA ASN A 56 -2.66 -2.98 -3.01
C ASN A 56 -1.32 -3.63 -3.38
N CYS A 57 -0.23 -2.87 -3.37
CA CYS A 57 1.07 -3.32 -3.86
C CYS A 57 2.25 -2.81 -3.03
N GLY A 58 3.41 -3.44 -3.22
CA GLY A 58 4.65 -3.05 -2.55
C GLY A 58 5.30 -1.75 -3.05
N GLY A 59 4.66 -1.04 -3.98
CA GLY A 59 5.14 0.22 -4.55
C GLY A 59 6.22 0.06 -5.62
N TYR A 60 6.95 -1.03 -5.65
CA TYR A 60 8.00 -1.30 -6.65
C TYR A 60 7.38 -1.83 -7.95
N GLU A 61 6.68 -0.94 -8.66
CA GLU A 61 5.91 -1.27 -9.86
C GLU A 61 6.49 -0.58 -11.10
N GLN A 62 6.44 -1.27 -12.23
CA GLN A 62 6.82 -0.65 -13.50
C GLN A 62 5.68 0.23 -14.03
N VAL A 63 5.99 1.45 -14.44
CA VAL A 63 5.02 2.41 -15.01
C VAL A 63 4.27 1.80 -16.20
N ALA A 64 4.94 1.01 -17.05
CA ALA A 64 4.30 0.34 -18.18
C ALA A 64 3.20 -0.64 -17.74
N THR A 65 3.42 -1.36 -16.64
CA THR A 65 2.44 -2.27 -16.04
C THR A 65 1.24 -1.48 -15.48
N LEU A 66 1.49 -0.38 -14.78
CA LEU A 66 0.43 0.48 -14.25
C LEU A 66 -0.42 1.10 -15.36
N ARG A 67 0.18 1.50 -16.48
CA ARG A 67 -0.56 2.03 -17.64
C ARG A 67 -1.56 1.04 -18.23
N ALA A 68 -1.30 -0.26 -18.14
CA ALA A 68 -2.25 -1.28 -18.57
C ALA A 68 -3.51 -1.34 -17.67
N LEU A 69 -3.42 -0.84 -16.44
CA LEU A 69 -4.49 -0.77 -15.45
C LEU A 69 -5.34 0.51 -15.56
N ASP A 70 -4.95 1.46 -16.42
CA ASP A 70 -5.64 2.75 -16.53
C ASP A 70 -7.15 2.57 -16.81
N GLY A 71 -7.96 3.23 -15.98
CA GLY A 71 -9.42 3.11 -16.00
C GLY A 71 -10.01 1.87 -15.31
N CYS A 72 -9.17 0.94 -14.82
CA CYS A 72 -9.63 -0.27 -14.10
C CYS A 72 -9.58 -0.12 -12.58
N ILE A 73 -8.71 0.71 -12.06
CA ILE A 73 -8.47 0.89 -10.63
C ILE A 73 -9.08 2.20 -10.17
N ASP A 74 -9.68 2.19 -8.99
CA ASP A 74 -10.23 3.37 -8.34
C ASP A 74 -9.34 3.87 -7.20
N ILE A 75 -8.74 2.96 -6.44
CA ILE A 75 -7.88 3.29 -5.31
C ILE A 75 -6.56 2.55 -5.46
N TYR A 76 -5.44 3.26 -5.45
CA TYR A 76 -4.12 2.68 -5.32
C TYR A 76 -3.66 2.72 -3.87
N LEU A 77 -3.10 1.60 -3.40
CA LEU A 77 -2.59 1.42 -2.04
C LEU A 77 -1.11 0.98 -2.08
N PRO A 78 -0.20 1.83 -2.60
CA PRO A 78 1.22 1.48 -2.68
C PRO A 78 1.92 1.60 -1.34
N ASP A 79 2.85 0.68 -1.04
CA ASP A 79 3.84 0.92 -0.01
C ASP A 79 4.90 1.91 -0.53
N PHE A 80 5.36 2.83 0.32
CA PHE A 80 6.53 3.66 0.06
C PHE A 80 7.50 3.51 1.22
N LYS A 81 8.33 2.47 1.16
CA LYS A 81 9.07 1.92 2.31
C LYS A 81 10.38 2.62 2.59
N TYR A 82 11.15 2.94 1.55
CA TYR A 82 12.53 3.37 1.68
C TYR A 82 12.82 4.62 0.86
N ALA A 83 13.44 5.62 1.48
CA ALA A 83 14.15 6.71 0.82
C ALA A 83 15.67 6.44 0.77
N ASP A 84 16.18 5.55 1.62
CA ASP A 84 17.60 5.19 1.65
C ASP A 84 17.87 3.93 0.82
N ALA A 85 18.76 4.05 -0.19
CA ALA A 85 19.10 2.97 -1.12
C ALA A 85 19.82 1.79 -0.42
N ARG A 86 20.59 2.05 0.64
CA ARG A 86 21.29 0.99 1.39
C ARG A 86 20.28 0.19 2.20
N LEU A 87 19.34 0.89 2.84
CA LEU A 87 18.24 0.26 3.59
C LEU A 87 17.37 -0.60 2.66
N ALA A 88 17.01 -0.06 1.49
CA ALA A 88 16.26 -0.77 0.47
C ALA A 88 17.00 -2.02 -0.05
N SER A 89 18.31 -1.91 -0.29
CA SER A 89 19.16 -3.04 -0.68
C SER A 89 19.25 -4.10 0.41
N GLN A 90 19.41 -3.68 1.66
CA GLN A 90 19.57 -4.59 2.81
C GLN A 90 18.28 -5.38 3.10
N LEU A 91 17.12 -4.72 3.08
CA LEU A 91 15.86 -5.32 3.53
C LEU A 91 15.02 -5.91 2.39
N SER A 92 15.23 -5.47 1.16
CA SER A 92 14.42 -5.88 0.00
C SER A 92 15.22 -6.24 -1.24
N GLY A 93 16.56 -6.14 -1.21
CA GLY A 93 17.40 -6.43 -2.37
C GLY A 93 17.24 -5.45 -3.55
N ALA A 94 16.62 -4.29 -3.34
CA ALA A 94 16.24 -3.33 -4.37
C ALA A 94 16.82 -1.93 -4.08
N ALA A 95 18.09 -1.72 -4.42
CA ALA A 95 18.78 -0.46 -4.16
C ALA A 95 18.15 0.75 -4.88
N ASP A 96 17.44 0.50 -5.97
CA ASP A 96 16.71 1.48 -6.78
C ASP A 96 15.22 1.59 -6.42
N TYR A 97 14.81 1.08 -5.24
CA TYR A 97 13.42 1.09 -4.81
C TYR A 97 12.81 2.51 -4.85
N PHE A 98 13.51 3.49 -4.30
CA PHE A 98 12.98 4.86 -4.16
C PHE A 98 12.60 5.49 -5.51
N PRO A 99 13.50 5.60 -6.49
CA PRO A 99 13.13 6.19 -7.78
C PRO A 99 12.04 5.39 -8.51
N VAL A 100 12.04 4.07 -8.43
CA VAL A 100 11.03 3.23 -9.08
C VAL A 100 9.65 3.42 -8.42
N ALA A 101 9.57 3.38 -7.09
CA ALA A 101 8.33 3.58 -6.37
C ALA A 101 7.80 5.01 -6.53
N ALA A 102 8.67 6.02 -6.54
CA ALA A 102 8.31 7.40 -6.77
C ALA A 102 7.62 7.61 -8.14
N GLU A 103 8.20 7.06 -9.22
CA GLU A 103 7.60 7.13 -10.55
C GLU A 103 6.28 6.34 -10.63
N ALA A 104 6.22 5.19 -9.97
CA ALA A 104 4.99 4.39 -9.89
C ALA A 104 3.86 5.17 -9.20
N ILE A 105 4.14 5.82 -8.07
CA ILE A 105 3.15 6.61 -7.32
C ILE A 105 2.67 7.81 -8.15
N ARG A 106 3.57 8.51 -8.86
CA ARG A 106 3.16 9.60 -9.77
C ARG A 106 2.23 9.11 -10.86
N GLU A 107 2.50 7.94 -11.45
CA GLU A 107 1.63 7.35 -12.46
C GLU A 107 0.27 6.95 -11.86
N MET A 108 0.24 6.40 -10.64
CA MET A 108 -1.01 6.07 -9.93
C MET A 108 -1.86 7.32 -9.71
N VAL A 109 -1.26 8.42 -9.22
CA VAL A 109 -1.96 9.70 -9.04
C VAL A 109 -2.46 10.25 -10.38
N ARG A 110 -1.65 10.18 -11.44
CA ARG A 110 -2.10 10.56 -12.79
C ARG A 110 -3.38 9.85 -13.22
N GLN A 111 -3.52 8.56 -12.88
CA GLN A 111 -4.66 7.74 -13.31
C GLN A 111 -5.94 8.03 -12.52
N VAL A 112 -5.83 8.19 -11.21
CA VAL A 112 -7.00 8.31 -10.34
C VAL A 112 -7.28 9.75 -9.90
N GLY A 113 -6.30 10.64 -9.98
CA GLY A 113 -6.40 12.04 -9.53
C GLY A 113 -6.49 12.18 -8.01
N ALA A 114 -6.92 13.34 -7.54
CA ALA A 114 -7.06 13.66 -6.14
C ALA A 114 -8.07 12.74 -5.43
N VAL A 115 -7.88 12.61 -4.11
CA VAL A 115 -8.72 11.76 -3.27
C VAL A 115 -10.18 12.21 -3.29
N ARG A 116 -11.09 11.25 -3.38
CA ARG A 116 -12.54 11.47 -3.32
C ARG A 116 -13.16 10.65 -2.21
N TRP A 117 -14.08 11.28 -1.50
CA TRP A 117 -14.79 10.70 -0.38
C TRP A 117 -16.28 10.60 -0.67
N GLU A 118 -16.91 9.53 -0.17
CA GLU A 118 -18.37 9.41 -0.02
C GLU A 118 -18.67 9.12 1.44
N GLY A 119 -19.12 10.15 2.17
CA GLY A 119 -19.19 10.11 3.63
C GLY A 119 -17.78 9.95 4.23
N GLU A 120 -17.56 8.89 4.98
CA GLU A 120 -16.27 8.57 5.62
C GLU A 120 -15.42 7.59 4.79
N LYS A 121 -15.86 7.19 3.60
CA LYS A 121 -15.19 6.20 2.75
C LYS A 121 -14.45 6.87 1.60
N VAL A 122 -13.18 6.49 1.42
CA VAL A 122 -12.43 6.84 0.21
C VAL A 122 -12.95 5.97 -0.94
N THR A 123 -13.39 6.62 -2.02
CA THR A 123 -13.91 5.93 -3.22
C THR A 123 -12.98 6.03 -4.42
N ARG A 124 -12.00 6.95 -4.38
CA ARG A 124 -11.01 7.14 -5.43
C ARG A 124 -9.77 7.84 -4.87
N GLY A 125 -8.60 7.54 -5.40
CA GLY A 125 -7.36 8.24 -5.06
C GLY A 125 -6.20 7.32 -4.77
N VAL A 126 -5.12 7.88 -4.21
CA VAL A 126 -3.93 7.15 -3.79
C VAL A 126 -3.75 7.29 -2.28
N ILE A 127 -3.60 6.17 -1.59
CA ILE A 127 -3.27 6.12 -0.16
C ILE A 127 -1.88 5.50 -0.04
N ILE A 128 -0.88 6.31 0.21
CA ILE A 128 0.52 5.87 0.32
C ILE A 128 0.74 5.27 1.71
N ARG A 129 1.08 3.99 1.78
CA ARG A 129 1.37 3.32 3.04
C ARG A 129 2.85 3.45 3.37
N HIS A 130 3.15 3.94 4.56
CA HIS A 130 4.51 4.02 5.07
C HIS A 130 4.64 3.31 6.40
N LEU A 131 5.45 2.24 6.44
CA LEU A 131 5.80 1.52 7.66
C LEU A 131 7.08 2.11 8.24
N ILE A 132 6.98 2.65 9.44
CA ILE A 132 8.15 3.13 10.19
C ILE A 132 9.02 1.93 10.57
N LEU A 133 10.32 2.05 10.34
CA LEU A 133 11.30 1.03 10.68
C LEU A 133 12.07 1.44 11.94
N PRO A 134 12.26 0.54 12.94
CA PRO A 134 12.96 0.86 14.16
C PRO A 134 14.39 1.34 13.89
N GLY A 135 14.81 2.41 14.56
CA GLY A 135 16.13 3.02 14.40
C GLY A 135 16.35 3.76 13.09
N ASN A 136 15.30 3.96 12.26
CA ASN A 136 15.40 4.55 10.92
C ASN A 136 14.42 5.70 10.70
N VAL A 137 14.22 6.55 11.73
CA VAL A 137 13.32 7.72 11.65
C VAL A 137 13.66 8.61 10.46
N GLU A 138 14.92 8.89 10.20
CA GLU A 138 15.38 9.72 9.09
C GLU A 138 14.90 9.20 7.71
N ASN A 139 14.82 7.89 7.53
CA ASN A 139 14.23 7.31 6.32
C ASN A 139 12.76 7.71 6.16
N SER A 140 12.00 7.68 7.25
CA SER A 140 10.58 8.06 7.25
C SER A 140 10.41 9.55 6.97
N LEU A 141 11.21 10.42 7.58
CA LEU A 141 11.16 11.86 7.34
C LEU A 141 11.39 12.17 5.85
N ARG A 142 12.41 11.58 5.24
CA ARG A 142 12.72 11.75 3.79
C ARG A 142 11.62 11.22 2.87
N VAL A 143 10.90 10.16 3.26
CA VAL A 143 9.73 9.67 2.52
C VAL A 143 8.61 10.70 2.59
N LEU A 144 8.32 11.24 3.78
CA LEU A 144 7.26 12.23 3.98
C LEU A 144 7.61 13.57 3.30
N ASP A 145 8.86 14.01 3.35
CA ASP A 145 9.33 15.20 2.62
C ASP A 145 9.05 15.06 1.13
N TRP A 146 9.43 13.92 0.55
CA TRP A 146 9.17 13.69 -0.87
C TRP A 146 7.67 13.72 -1.20
N ILE A 147 6.80 13.16 -0.34
CA ILE A 147 5.36 13.22 -0.56
C ILE A 147 4.88 14.68 -0.54
N GLY A 148 5.25 15.47 0.47
CA GLY A 148 4.87 16.88 0.60
C GLY A 148 5.42 17.77 -0.51
N GLU A 149 6.60 17.44 -1.06
CA GLU A 149 7.19 18.19 -2.18
C GLU A 149 6.55 17.88 -3.54
N ASN A 150 5.91 16.74 -3.68
CA ASN A 150 5.41 16.25 -4.98
C ASN A 150 3.88 16.30 -5.13
N PHE A 151 3.15 16.38 -4.03
CA PHE A 151 1.68 16.37 -4.06
C PHE A 151 1.11 17.50 -3.20
N ALA A 152 0.03 18.11 -3.68
CA ALA A 152 -0.71 19.12 -2.93
C ALA A 152 -1.52 18.47 -1.77
N PRO A 153 -1.84 19.21 -0.69
CA PRO A 153 -2.73 18.74 0.36
C PRO A 153 -4.04 18.17 -0.22
N GLY A 154 -4.45 16.99 0.22
CA GLY A 154 -5.64 16.28 -0.26
C GLY A 154 -5.49 15.59 -1.63
N GLU A 155 -4.36 15.71 -2.31
CA GLU A 155 -4.10 15.00 -3.57
C GLU A 155 -3.84 13.51 -3.33
N VAL A 156 -3.12 13.20 -2.24
CA VAL A 156 -2.87 11.85 -1.74
C VAL A 156 -3.15 11.79 -0.24
N LEU A 157 -3.36 10.58 0.28
CA LEU A 157 -3.38 10.32 1.72
C LEU A 157 -2.16 9.48 2.10
N VAL A 158 -1.71 9.64 3.35
CA VAL A 158 -0.65 8.82 3.93
C VAL A 158 -1.27 7.89 4.97
N SER A 159 -0.99 6.60 4.88
CA SER A 159 -1.25 5.64 5.96
C SER A 159 0.05 5.37 6.71
N LEU A 160 0.21 6.04 7.85
CA LEU A 160 1.41 5.92 8.68
C LEU A 160 1.26 4.74 9.64
N MET A 161 2.12 3.72 9.46
CA MET A 161 2.05 2.46 10.19
C MET A 161 3.22 2.30 11.16
N ARG A 162 2.92 1.96 12.41
CA ARG A 162 3.92 1.63 13.44
C ARG A 162 4.07 0.13 13.72
N GLN A 163 3.24 -0.70 13.13
CA GLN A 163 3.12 -2.13 13.44
C GLN A 163 4.26 -2.99 12.83
N TYR A 164 5.50 -2.52 12.96
CA TYR A 164 6.65 -3.34 12.60
C TYR A 164 6.76 -4.53 13.55
N THR A 165 6.73 -5.74 12.98
CA THR A 165 6.94 -6.99 13.72
C THR A 165 8.36 -7.49 13.44
N PRO A 166 9.21 -7.65 14.46
CA PRO A 166 10.55 -8.18 14.25
C PRO A 166 10.51 -9.59 13.67
N MET A 167 11.11 -9.76 12.50
CA MET A 167 11.32 -11.08 11.91
C MET A 167 12.60 -11.67 12.52
N GLY A 168 12.52 -12.86 13.09
CA GLY A 168 13.67 -13.49 13.75
C GLY A 168 14.90 -13.57 12.83
N GLY A 169 16.07 -13.27 13.38
CA GLY A 169 17.35 -13.35 12.66
C GLY A 169 17.85 -12.04 12.01
N LEU A 170 17.09 -10.95 12.09
CA LEU A 170 17.61 -9.64 11.71
C LEU A 170 18.40 -9.00 12.87
N PRO A 171 19.55 -8.34 12.58
CA PRO A 171 20.33 -7.63 13.59
C PRO A 171 19.61 -6.35 14.04
N ALA A 172 20.05 -5.81 15.18
CA ALA A 172 19.62 -4.47 15.62
C ALA A 172 19.79 -3.43 14.48
N PRO A 173 18.87 -2.49 14.36
CA PRO A 173 17.71 -2.22 15.22
C PRO A 173 16.43 -3.01 14.83
N PHE A 174 16.48 -3.92 13.86
CA PHE A 174 15.32 -4.64 13.32
C PHE A 174 14.85 -5.82 14.18
N ASP A 175 15.52 -6.05 15.31
CA ASP A 175 15.18 -7.06 16.32
C ASP A 175 14.17 -6.58 17.38
N ARG A 176 13.71 -5.32 17.28
CA ARG A 176 12.72 -4.70 18.17
C ARG A 176 11.58 -4.02 17.41
N ARG A 177 10.54 -3.67 18.12
CA ARG A 177 9.45 -2.82 17.62
C ARG A 177 9.88 -1.35 17.56
N VAL A 178 9.12 -0.54 16.83
CA VAL A 178 9.20 0.92 16.83
C VAL A 178 8.82 1.44 18.20
N THR A 179 9.59 2.39 18.76
CA THR A 179 9.27 3.03 20.03
C THR A 179 8.25 4.15 19.85
N ASP A 180 7.63 4.59 20.96
CA ASP A 180 6.69 5.71 20.92
C ASP A 180 7.39 7.00 20.46
N GLU A 181 8.61 7.26 20.92
CA GLU A 181 9.39 8.43 20.52
C GLU A 181 9.71 8.43 19.01
N GLU A 182 10.02 7.26 18.44
CA GLU A 182 10.25 7.13 17.00
C GLU A 182 8.96 7.39 16.21
N TYR A 183 7.83 6.86 16.68
CA TYR A 183 6.54 7.09 16.06
C TYR A 183 6.11 8.56 16.13
N ASP A 184 6.19 9.16 17.33
CA ASP A 184 5.78 10.54 17.57
C ASP A 184 6.63 11.54 16.77
N ALA A 185 7.93 11.25 16.59
CA ALA A 185 8.80 12.06 15.75
C ALA A 185 8.32 12.06 14.28
N VAL A 186 8.00 10.89 13.73
CA VAL A 186 7.52 10.76 12.35
C VAL A 186 6.11 11.34 12.20
N LEU A 187 5.23 11.11 13.17
CA LEU A 187 3.87 11.66 13.19
C LEU A 187 3.90 13.20 13.20
N SER A 188 4.74 13.77 14.06
CA SER A 188 4.92 15.24 14.12
C SER A 188 5.40 15.79 12.78
N TRP A 189 6.31 15.08 12.10
CA TRP A 189 6.82 15.47 10.79
C TRP A 189 5.75 15.39 9.69
N MET A 190 4.88 14.37 9.75
CA MET A 190 3.71 14.26 8.87
C MET A 190 2.81 15.49 8.97
N TYR A 191 2.50 15.95 10.20
CA TYR A 191 1.71 17.15 10.42
C TYR A 191 2.42 18.44 10.00
N LEU A 192 3.73 18.56 10.22
CA LEU A 192 4.51 19.72 9.79
C LEU A 192 4.55 19.87 8.25
N ASN A 193 4.46 18.76 7.53
CA ASN A 193 4.37 18.74 6.07
C ASN A 193 2.92 18.84 5.56
N GLU A 194 1.94 19.13 6.42
CA GLU A 194 0.52 19.24 6.08
C GLU A 194 -0.05 18.00 5.36
N LEU A 195 0.52 16.82 5.66
CA LEU A 195 0.07 15.57 5.07
C LEU A 195 -1.13 15.01 5.84
N GLU A 196 -2.19 14.71 5.10
CA GLU A 196 -3.42 14.11 5.62
C GLU A 196 -3.39 12.59 5.51
N GLY A 197 -4.14 11.90 6.37
CA GLY A 197 -4.29 10.46 6.24
C GLY A 197 -4.64 9.72 7.51
N PHE A 198 -4.25 8.45 7.55
CA PHE A 198 -4.55 7.52 8.62
C PHE A 198 -3.32 7.28 9.49
N THR A 199 -3.53 7.35 10.80
CA THR A 199 -2.51 7.09 11.81
C THR A 199 -2.97 5.97 12.73
N GLN A 200 -2.02 5.27 13.35
CA GLN A 200 -2.33 4.16 14.27
C GLN A 200 -2.10 4.59 15.70
N GLU A 201 -3.09 4.40 16.56
CA GLU A 201 -2.93 4.53 18.01
C GLU A 201 -2.06 3.38 18.57
N ALA A 202 -1.45 3.59 19.74
CA ALA A 202 -0.51 2.64 20.34
C ALA A 202 -1.11 1.24 20.59
N GLU A 203 -2.43 1.17 20.83
CA GLU A 203 -3.15 -0.08 21.11
C GLU A 203 -3.46 -0.91 19.84
N ALA A 204 -3.39 -0.30 18.65
CA ALA A 204 -3.63 -0.99 17.37
C ALA A 204 -2.45 -1.86 16.89
N ALA A 205 -1.37 -1.94 17.66
CA ALA A 205 -0.17 -2.70 17.31
C ALA A 205 -0.24 -4.19 17.71
N ASP A 206 -1.43 -4.73 17.96
CA ASP A 206 -1.60 -6.14 18.31
C ASP A 206 -1.64 -7.05 17.06
N THR A 207 -1.33 -8.32 17.28
CA THR A 207 -1.12 -9.37 16.27
C THR A 207 -2.34 -9.72 15.42
N GLU A 208 -3.49 -9.06 15.63
CA GLU A 208 -4.74 -9.31 14.91
C GLU A 208 -4.70 -9.02 13.39
N PHE A 209 -3.69 -8.30 12.91
CA PHE A 209 -3.56 -7.97 11.48
C PHE A 209 -2.66 -8.93 10.68
N ILE A 210 -2.17 -10.00 11.29
CA ILE A 210 -1.51 -11.08 10.55
C ILE A 210 -2.60 -12.09 10.19
N PRO A 211 -3.01 -12.19 8.91
CA PRO A 211 -4.01 -13.19 8.51
C PRO A 211 -3.48 -14.58 8.85
N ASP A 212 -4.26 -15.36 9.60
CA ASP A 212 -3.96 -16.76 9.81
C ASP A 212 -4.32 -17.53 8.53
N PHE A 213 -3.34 -17.69 7.65
CA PHE A 213 -3.51 -18.41 6.38
C PHE A 213 -3.63 -19.93 6.55
N LEU A 214 -3.67 -20.42 7.81
CA LEU A 214 -3.71 -21.84 8.15
C LEU A 214 -4.97 -22.24 8.95
N ALA A 215 -5.89 -21.33 9.22
CA ALA A 215 -7.19 -21.68 9.80
C ALA A 215 -8.11 -22.24 8.70
N ASP A 216 -8.59 -23.46 8.92
CA ASP A 216 -9.37 -24.34 8.05
C ASP A 216 -10.55 -23.70 7.30
#